data_d333c632dd25e5dba04acede1adfa17f
#
_entry.id   d333c632dd25e5dba04acede1adfa17f
#
_cell.length_a   1.000
_cell.length_b   1.000
_cell.length_c   1.000
_cell.angle_alpha   90.00
_cell.angle_beta   90.00
_cell.angle_gamma   90.00
#
_symmetry.space_group_name_H-M   'P 1'
#
loop_
_entity.id
_entity.type
_entity.pdbx_description
1 polymer ?
#
loop_
_entity_poly.entity_id
_entity_poly.type
_entity_poly.pdbx_seq_one_letter_code
_entity_poly.pdbx_strand_id
1 'polypeptide(L)'
;MRALLLACSLVVLARPADAHHTASSSVKVEIRGFRSDKGKALVALFASSKGFPDRPAQALRRIEVPIVKHTARAIFPKLPPGTYAVAVLHDEDGNRAMKTGLFGIPVEGYGVSQDARGTFGPPSFGDARFALRAAKIVTARIAMVYH
;
A
#
# COMPACT_ATOMS: atom_id res chain seq x y z
N MET A 1 -33.53 -70.84 -17.24
CA MET A 1 -32.27 -70.18 -16.85
C MET A 1 -32.46 -68.67 -16.90
N ARG A 2 -32.54 -68.05 -15.73
CA ARG A 2 -32.71 -66.61 -15.59
C ARG A 2 -31.38 -66.04 -15.16
N ALA A 3 -30.74 -65.24 -16.03
CA ALA A 3 -29.51 -64.55 -15.73
C ALA A 3 -29.84 -63.24 -14.98
N LEU A 4 -29.34 -63.11 -13.76
CA LEU A 4 -29.49 -61.93 -12.91
C LEU A 4 -28.31 -61.01 -13.21
N LEU A 5 -28.56 -59.85 -13.87
CA LEU A 5 -27.58 -58.80 -14.09
C LEU A 5 -27.52 -57.92 -12.84
N LEU A 6 -26.40 -57.98 -12.13
CA LEU A 6 -26.08 -57.10 -11.01
C LEU A 6 -25.54 -55.78 -11.61
N ALA A 7 -26.32 -54.72 -11.54
CA ALA A 7 -25.83 -53.36 -11.89
C ALA A 7 -25.07 -52.80 -10.69
N CYS A 8 -23.75 -52.68 -10.81
CA CYS A 8 -22.89 -52.02 -9.86
C CYS A 8 -22.93 -50.52 -10.06
N SER A 9 -23.73 -49.79 -9.27
CA SER A 9 -23.78 -48.34 -9.30
C SER A 9 -22.53 -47.76 -8.62
N LEU A 10 -21.64 -47.20 -9.40
CA LEU A 10 -20.47 -46.46 -8.92
C LEU A 10 -20.90 -45.10 -8.40
N VAL A 11 -21.03 -44.93 -7.09
CA VAL A 11 -21.27 -43.62 -6.47
C VAL A 11 -19.95 -42.87 -6.43
N VAL A 12 -19.78 -41.93 -7.33
CA VAL A 12 -18.66 -40.96 -7.30
C VAL A 12 -18.97 -39.92 -6.23
N LEU A 13 -18.38 -40.10 -5.06
CA LEU A 13 -18.36 -39.04 -4.02
C LEU A 13 -17.49 -37.90 -4.51
N ALA A 14 -18.14 -36.83 -5.01
CA ALA A 14 -17.48 -35.55 -5.27
C ALA A 14 -16.95 -35.02 -3.93
N ARG A 15 -15.62 -34.95 -3.78
CA ARG A 15 -14.97 -34.22 -2.69
C ARG A 15 -15.30 -32.75 -2.85
N PRO A 16 -15.77 -32.07 -1.78
CA PRO A 16 -15.85 -30.62 -1.84
C PRO A 16 -14.41 -30.08 -2.06
N ALA A 17 -14.22 -29.26 -3.08
CA ALA A 17 -13.00 -28.52 -3.28
C ALA A 17 -12.86 -27.61 -2.05
N ASP A 18 -11.89 -27.90 -1.19
CA ASP A 18 -11.51 -27.01 -0.11
C ASP A 18 -11.16 -25.66 -0.74
N ALA A 19 -12.06 -24.71 -0.62
CA ALA A 19 -11.78 -23.32 -0.92
C ALA A 19 -10.66 -22.90 0.05
N HIS A 20 -9.42 -23.03 -0.40
CA HIS A 20 -8.28 -22.45 0.30
C HIS A 20 -8.55 -20.96 0.39
N HIS A 21 -9.09 -20.54 1.52
CA HIS A 21 -9.10 -19.14 1.92
C HIS A 21 -7.62 -18.78 2.15
N THR A 22 -6.92 -18.47 1.07
CA THR A 22 -5.60 -17.86 1.15
C THR A 22 -5.78 -16.53 1.86
N ALA A 23 -5.46 -16.53 3.15
CA ALA A 23 -5.52 -15.33 3.96
C ALA A 23 -4.67 -14.27 3.25
N SER A 24 -5.33 -13.23 2.75
CA SER A 24 -4.67 -12.18 1.96
C SER A 24 -3.84 -11.27 2.87
N SER A 25 -2.64 -10.95 2.40
CA SER A 25 -1.79 -9.98 3.09
C SER A 25 -2.23 -8.55 2.78
N SER A 26 -2.01 -7.64 3.71
CA SER A 26 -2.41 -6.23 3.55
C SER A 26 -1.38 -5.29 4.18
N VAL A 27 -1.29 -4.09 3.63
CA VAL A 27 -0.55 -2.98 4.24
C VAL A 27 -1.56 -1.95 4.74
N LYS A 28 -1.53 -1.67 6.03
CA LYS A 28 -2.19 -0.50 6.64
C LYS A 28 -1.19 0.63 6.70
N VAL A 29 -1.63 1.84 6.41
CA VAL A 29 -0.80 3.05 6.50
C VAL A 29 -1.46 3.99 7.50
N GLU A 30 -0.73 4.36 8.54
CA GLU A 30 -1.13 5.35 9.53
C GLU A 30 -0.22 6.58 9.38
N ILE A 31 -0.83 7.71 9.07
CA ILE A 31 -0.11 8.94 8.74
C ILE A 31 -0.49 10.00 9.78
N ARG A 32 0.51 10.69 10.31
CA ARG A 32 0.35 11.72 11.34
C ARG A 32 1.17 12.96 11.02
N GLY A 33 0.83 14.06 11.69
CA GLY A 33 1.61 15.29 11.60
C GLY A 33 1.28 16.13 10.37
N PHE A 34 0.07 16.01 9.82
CA PHE A 34 -0.40 16.97 8.83
C PHE A 34 -0.53 18.35 9.47
N ARG A 35 -0.05 19.40 8.79
CA ARG A 35 -0.16 20.78 9.30
C ARG A 35 -1.59 21.32 9.27
N SER A 36 -2.45 20.74 8.43
CA SER A 36 -3.87 21.07 8.33
C SER A 36 -4.67 19.86 7.82
N ASP A 37 -5.98 19.91 7.96
CA ASP A 37 -6.91 18.92 7.38
C ASP A 37 -7.33 19.31 5.95
N LYS A 38 -6.74 20.38 5.37
CA LYS A 38 -7.05 20.85 4.03
C LYS A 38 -6.54 19.87 2.97
N GLY A 39 -7.29 19.71 1.89
CA GLY A 39 -6.89 18.85 0.78
C GLY A 39 -7.02 17.36 1.11
N LYS A 40 -6.04 16.57 0.65
CA LYS A 40 -6.03 15.11 0.80
C LYS A 40 -4.62 14.58 1.03
N ALA A 41 -4.53 13.39 1.61
CA ALA A 41 -3.31 12.61 1.59
C ALA A 41 -3.31 11.71 0.35
N LEU A 42 -2.34 11.88 -0.53
CA LEU A 42 -2.08 11.01 -1.67
C LEU A 42 -1.08 9.96 -1.22
N VAL A 43 -1.51 8.70 -1.18
CA VAL A 43 -0.72 7.58 -0.67
C VAL A 43 -0.36 6.66 -1.82
N ALA A 44 0.93 6.46 -2.06
CA ALA A 44 1.45 5.61 -3.12
C ALA A 44 2.25 4.44 -2.54
N LEU A 45 1.90 3.23 -2.95
CA LEU A 45 2.59 1.99 -2.58
C LEU A 45 3.50 1.54 -3.72
N PHE A 46 4.78 1.38 -3.44
CA PHE A 46 5.79 0.93 -4.39
C PHE A 46 6.28 -0.47 -4.03
N ALA A 47 6.51 -1.30 -5.05
CA ALA A 47 7.10 -2.64 -4.92
C ALA A 47 8.56 -2.69 -5.41
N SER A 48 9.12 -1.58 -5.84
CA SER A 48 10.50 -1.44 -6.29
C SER A 48 10.97 0.01 -6.17
N SER A 49 12.24 0.25 -6.37
CA SER A 49 12.84 1.60 -6.38
C SER A 49 12.41 2.45 -7.58
N LYS A 50 11.81 1.85 -8.62
CA LYS A 50 11.42 2.57 -9.83
C LYS A 50 10.37 3.65 -9.50
N GLY A 51 10.75 4.91 -9.70
CA GLY A 51 9.89 6.06 -9.46
C GLY A 51 9.64 6.44 -8.00
N PHE A 52 10.18 5.69 -7.04
CA PHE A 52 10.09 6.03 -5.63
C PHE A 52 11.02 7.20 -5.26
N PRO A 53 10.56 8.14 -4.45
CA PRO A 53 9.21 8.34 -3.92
C PRO A 53 8.36 9.30 -4.76
N ASP A 54 8.92 10.00 -5.74
CA ASP A 54 8.42 11.23 -6.37
C ASP A 54 7.67 11.03 -7.71
N ARG A 55 7.66 9.80 -8.23
CA ARG A 55 6.91 9.44 -9.45
C ARG A 55 5.74 8.50 -9.16
N PRO A 56 4.65 8.98 -8.56
CA PRO A 56 3.53 8.14 -8.15
C PRO A 56 2.86 7.40 -9.33
N ALA A 57 3.04 7.87 -10.56
CA ALA A 57 2.58 7.15 -11.75
C ALA A 57 3.22 5.76 -11.92
N GLN A 58 4.39 5.54 -11.32
CA GLN A 58 5.11 4.26 -11.33
C GLN A 58 4.87 3.40 -10.09
N ALA A 59 4.03 3.87 -9.17
CA ALA A 59 3.64 3.09 -8.00
C ALA A 59 2.78 1.89 -8.39
N LEU A 60 2.87 0.81 -7.61
CA LEU A 60 2.03 -0.37 -7.77
C LEU A 60 0.56 -0.05 -7.55
N ARG A 61 0.25 0.75 -6.52
CA ARG A 61 -1.10 1.24 -6.20
C ARG A 61 -1.06 2.64 -5.63
N ARG A 62 -2.15 3.36 -5.81
CA ARG A 62 -2.36 4.71 -5.29
C ARG A 62 -3.75 4.83 -4.71
N ILE A 63 -3.88 5.60 -3.64
CA ILE A 63 -5.16 5.92 -3.01
C ILE A 63 -5.12 7.35 -2.47
N GLU A 64 -6.24 8.05 -2.58
CA GLU A 64 -6.45 9.37 -1.97
C GLU A 64 -7.34 9.18 -0.76
N VAL A 65 -6.94 9.72 0.38
CA VAL A 65 -7.70 9.60 1.62
C VAL A 65 -7.87 10.96 2.28
N PRO A 66 -9.00 11.19 2.97
CA PRO A 66 -9.21 12.43 3.72
C PRO A 66 -8.26 12.53 4.90
N ILE A 67 -7.93 13.76 5.28
CA ILE A 67 -7.19 14.10 6.49
C ILE A 67 -8.20 14.50 7.55
N VAL A 68 -8.11 13.92 8.72
CA VAL A 68 -9.01 14.20 9.85
C VAL A 68 -8.17 14.34 11.12
N LYS A 69 -8.31 15.46 11.81
CA LYS A 69 -7.55 15.76 13.02
C LYS A 69 -6.04 15.56 12.84
N HIS A 70 -5.50 16.11 11.75
CA HIS A 70 -4.08 16.03 11.38
C HIS A 70 -3.55 14.61 11.17
N THR A 71 -4.43 13.65 10.87
CA THR A 71 -4.08 12.25 10.60
C THR A 71 -4.80 11.74 9.36
N ALA A 72 -4.26 10.69 8.74
CA ALA A 72 -4.91 9.96 7.68
C ALA A 72 -4.62 8.45 7.78
N ARG A 73 -5.49 7.63 7.21
CA ARG A 73 -5.33 6.17 7.17
C ARG A 73 -5.65 5.65 5.79
N ALA A 74 -4.83 4.72 5.33
CA ALA A 74 -5.04 4.02 4.06
C ALA A 74 -4.85 2.52 4.26
N ILE A 75 -5.47 1.72 3.39
CA ILE A 75 -5.30 0.25 3.40
C ILE A 75 -5.10 -0.21 1.96
N PHE A 76 -4.07 -1.01 1.76
CA PHE A 76 -3.80 -1.73 0.52
C PHE A 76 -4.05 -3.23 0.75
N PRO A 77 -5.24 -3.74 0.42
CA PRO A 77 -5.59 -5.14 0.63
C PRO A 77 -5.08 -6.04 -0.51
N LYS A 78 -5.07 -7.35 -0.25
CA LYS A 78 -4.79 -8.39 -1.25
C LYS A 78 -3.45 -8.17 -1.98
N LEU A 79 -2.41 -7.94 -1.21
CA LEU A 79 -1.06 -7.83 -1.73
C LEU A 79 -0.35 -9.19 -1.67
N PRO A 80 0.46 -9.54 -2.68
CA PRO A 80 1.36 -10.68 -2.58
C PRO A 80 2.44 -10.43 -1.51
N PRO A 81 3.01 -11.48 -0.92
CA PRO A 81 4.21 -11.34 -0.10
C PRO A 81 5.32 -10.66 -0.90
N GLY A 82 6.07 -9.78 -0.26
CA GLY A 82 7.12 -9.03 -0.96
C GLY A 82 7.69 -7.89 -0.14
N THR A 83 8.44 -7.04 -0.79
CA THR A 83 9.05 -5.84 -0.20
C THR A 83 8.35 -4.61 -0.78
N TYR A 84 7.94 -3.72 0.10
CA TYR A 84 7.19 -2.53 -0.25
C TYR A 84 7.74 -1.30 0.43
N ALA A 85 7.47 -0.13 -0.15
CA ALA A 85 7.63 1.17 0.48
C ALA A 85 6.42 2.04 0.17
N VAL A 86 6.13 2.98 1.05
CA VAL A 86 5.01 3.92 0.91
C VAL A 86 5.56 5.34 0.85
N ALA A 87 5.02 6.12 -0.07
CA ALA A 87 5.23 7.57 -0.13
C ALA A 87 3.88 8.28 0.03
N VAL A 88 3.89 9.40 0.74
CA VAL A 88 2.71 10.22 1.02
C VAL A 88 2.99 11.67 0.64
N LEU A 89 2.04 12.28 -0.04
CA LEU A 89 2.00 13.70 -0.33
C LEU A 89 0.78 14.32 0.35
N HIS A 90 0.95 15.46 1.02
CA HIS A 90 -0.15 16.30 1.47
C HIS A 90 -0.54 17.25 0.35
N ASP A 91 -1.48 16.85 -0.47
CA ASP A 91 -2.01 17.65 -1.59
C ASP A 91 -3.03 18.67 -1.06
N GLU A 92 -2.56 19.86 -0.74
CA GLU A 92 -3.39 20.91 -0.15
C GLU A 92 -4.22 21.69 -1.18
N ASP A 93 -3.76 21.77 -2.43
CA ASP A 93 -4.42 22.53 -3.49
C ASP A 93 -5.20 21.65 -4.49
N GLY A 94 -5.12 20.33 -4.38
CA GLY A 94 -5.89 19.38 -5.19
C GLY A 94 -5.30 19.13 -6.58
N ASN A 95 -4.04 19.53 -6.81
CA ASN A 95 -3.40 19.41 -8.13
C ASN A 95 -2.76 18.02 -8.36
N ARG A 96 -2.70 17.17 -7.34
CA ARG A 96 -2.13 15.81 -7.35
C ARG A 96 -0.64 15.76 -7.70
N ALA A 97 0.08 16.84 -7.46
CA ALA A 97 1.50 16.96 -7.71
C ALA A 97 2.19 17.70 -6.56
N MET A 98 3.44 17.33 -6.27
CA MET A 98 4.24 18.06 -5.30
C MET A 98 4.46 19.50 -5.78
N LYS A 99 4.00 20.46 -4.99
CA LYS A 99 4.30 21.85 -5.21
C LYS A 99 5.70 22.16 -4.68
N THR A 100 6.52 22.73 -5.52
CA THR A 100 7.88 23.16 -5.17
C THR A 100 7.99 24.67 -5.24
N GLY A 101 8.74 25.25 -4.31
CA GLY A 101 9.11 26.67 -4.31
C GLY A 101 10.43 26.93 -5.03
N LEU A 102 11.12 28.00 -4.63
CA LEU A 102 12.44 28.34 -5.13
C LEU A 102 13.42 27.20 -4.87
N PHE A 103 14.32 26.95 -5.82
CA PHE A 103 15.35 25.89 -5.77
C PHE A 103 14.81 24.47 -5.66
N GLY A 104 13.52 24.23 -6.03
CA GLY A 104 12.91 22.91 -5.98
C GLY A 104 12.58 22.40 -4.56
N ILE A 105 12.57 23.28 -3.57
CA ILE A 105 12.22 22.92 -2.19
C ILE A 105 10.72 22.58 -2.12
N PRO A 106 10.31 21.43 -1.56
CA PRO A 106 8.92 21.12 -1.38
C PRO A 106 8.19 22.16 -0.52
N VAL A 107 7.07 22.66 -1.01
CA VAL A 107 6.18 23.58 -0.28
C VAL A 107 5.08 22.80 0.45
N GLU A 108 4.67 21.67 -0.12
CA GLU A 108 3.73 20.75 0.48
C GLU A 108 4.43 19.68 1.31
N GLY A 109 3.70 19.16 2.29
CA GLY A 109 4.22 18.11 3.16
C GLY A 109 4.37 16.77 2.45
N TYR A 110 5.37 16.02 2.83
CA TYR A 110 5.59 14.65 2.37
C TYR A 110 6.00 13.73 3.51
N GLY A 111 5.90 12.44 3.28
CA GLY A 111 6.38 11.42 4.21
C GLY A 111 6.61 10.11 3.50
N VAL A 112 7.47 9.28 4.05
CA VAL A 112 7.70 7.92 3.53
C VAL A 112 7.74 6.91 4.67
N SER A 113 7.50 5.65 4.36
CA SER A 113 7.60 4.56 5.33
C SER A 113 8.98 4.52 5.98
N GLN A 114 9.04 3.98 7.21
CA GLN A 114 10.22 3.95 8.08
C GLN A 114 10.71 5.34 8.51
N ASP A 115 9.90 6.40 8.25
CA ASP A 115 10.31 7.80 8.45
C ASP A 115 11.69 8.10 7.82
N ALA A 116 12.00 7.42 6.70
CA ALA A 116 13.28 7.54 6.03
C ALA A 116 13.54 8.97 5.58
N ARG A 117 14.79 9.38 5.62
CA ARG A 117 15.27 10.72 5.25
C ARG A 117 16.36 10.61 4.20
N GLY A 118 16.29 11.47 3.20
CA GLY A 118 17.41 11.65 2.30
C GLY A 118 18.41 12.69 2.84
N THR A 119 19.68 12.49 2.62
CA THR A 119 20.72 13.44 3.09
C THR A 119 20.85 14.64 2.14
N PHE A 120 20.82 14.38 0.83
CA PHE A 120 20.96 15.41 -0.23
C PHE A 120 19.89 15.25 -1.33
N GLY A 121 18.69 14.77 -0.97
CA GLY A 121 17.62 14.54 -1.92
C GLY A 121 16.52 13.68 -1.31
N PRO A 122 15.61 13.13 -2.14
CA PRO A 122 14.56 12.26 -1.65
C PRO A 122 15.11 11.01 -0.96
N PRO A 123 14.41 10.44 0.04
CA PRO A 123 14.80 9.17 0.65
C PRO A 123 14.80 8.04 -0.37
N SER A 124 15.70 7.06 -0.18
CA SER A 124 15.79 5.90 -1.06
C SER A 124 14.71 4.86 -0.75
N PHE A 125 14.37 4.05 -1.75
CA PHE A 125 13.50 2.88 -1.53
C PHE A 125 14.13 1.90 -0.53
N GLY A 126 15.46 1.74 -0.56
CA GLY A 126 16.20 0.87 0.36
C GLY A 126 15.99 1.24 1.82
N ASP A 127 15.93 2.53 2.14
CA ASP A 127 15.76 3.03 3.50
C ASP A 127 14.29 3.01 3.96
N ALA A 128 13.35 3.14 3.01
CA ALA A 128 11.92 3.21 3.28
C ALA A 128 11.21 1.85 3.25
N ARG A 129 11.84 0.81 2.72
CA ARG A 129 11.21 -0.49 2.48
C ARG A 129 10.94 -1.28 3.75
N PHE A 130 9.88 -2.10 3.69
CA PHE A 130 9.52 -3.09 4.69
C PHE A 130 9.05 -4.39 4.02
N ALA A 131 9.14 -5.51 4.74
CA ALA A 131 8.71 -6.81 4.25
C ALA A 131 7.25 -7.09 4.62
N LEU A 132 6.46 -7.59 3.67
CA LEU A 132 5.14 -8.15 3.87
C LEU A 132 5.18 -9.65 3.66
N ARG A 133 4.90 -10.42 4.71
CA ARG A 133 4.83 -11.88 4.65
C ARG A 133 3.43 -12.36 4.29
N ALA A 134 3.32 -13.61 3.81
CA ALA A 134 2.03 -14.23 3.49
C ALA A 134 1.08 -14.23 4.70
N ALA A 135 -0.20 -13.98 4.45
CA ALA A 135 -1.26 -13.96 5.45
C ALA A 135 -1.01 -13.01 6.63
N LYS A 136 -0.24 -11.93 6.42
CA LYS A 136 0.07 -10.93 7.45
C LYS A 136 -0.46 -9.55 7.09
N ILE A 137 -0.71 -8.77 8.12
CA ILE A 137 -0.99 -7.35 8.02
C ILE A 137 0.22 -6.61 8.59
N VAL A 138 0.78 -5.71 7.79
CA VAL A 138 1.86 -4.80 8.23
C VAL A 138 1.28 -3.40 8.34
N THR A 139 1.62 -2.69 9.42
CA THR A 139 1.27 -1.28 9.59
C THR A 139 2.51 -0.42 9.36
N ALA A 140 2.49 0.37 8.28
CA ALA A 140 3.48 1.42 8.04
C ALA A 140 3.02 2.70 8.75
N ARG A 141 3.84 3.20 9.68
CA ARG A 141 3.60 4.47 10.36
C ARG A 141 4.49 5.53 9.74
N ILE A 142 3.89 6.67 9.41
CA ILE A 142 4.55 7.75 8.66
C ILE A 142 4.27 9.08 9.34
N ALA A 143 5.34 9.84 9.62
CA ALA A 143 5.25 11.22 10.05
C ALA A 143 5.48 12.17 8.87
N MET A 144 4.57 13.13 8.70
CA MET A 144 4.69 14.15 7.65
C MET A 144 5.82 15.13 7.96
N VAL A 145 6.48 15.61 6.92
CA VAL A 145 7.58 16.58 6.95
C VAL A 145 7.19 17.78 6.13
N TYR A 146 7.50 18.94 6.63
CA TYR A 146 7.33 20.24 5.96
C TYR A 146 8.65 21.02 6.03
N HIS A 147 8.95 21.81 5.01
CA HIS A 147 10.12 22.68 4.93
C HIS A 147 9.71 24.16 5.03
#